data_a99e775f2ed6079a62f79e564e58ab53
#
_entry.id   a99e775f2ed6079a62f79e564e58ab53
#
_cell.length_a   1.000
_cell.length_b   1.000
_cell.length_c   1.000
_cell.angle_alpha   90.00
_cell.angle_beta   90.00
_cell.angle_gamma   90.00
#
_symmetry.space_group_name_H-M   'P 1'
#
loop_
_entity.id
_entity.type
_entity.pdbx_description
1 polymer ?
#
loop_
_entity_poly.entity_id
_entity_poly.type
_entity_poly.pdbx_seq_one_letter_code
_entity_poly.pdbx_strand_id
1 'polypeptide(L)'
;MAETKKKIEDDIAKIDKNLEVKTTLELDDVVFYDVKKAPFDLYGLYLGELDVFKRMPESVANSVSTGVASLNFNTAGGRVRFSTDSDYIAIKCVLPMVRNFSHMPRTGSTGFDLYEVEDGTCTYVKTFVPPKDVTDGYESLARLPDKRMRSFEINFPLYNRVDELYIGLREGSRIDHGDRYKYDKPVLYYGSSITQGGCASKPSNSYQSIISHDLDCDHINLGFSGSAKGEKEIVDYLASLDASVFVCDYDYNAPNAEHLKATHLPLYLAYREKNPDTPIIFVSGVKVIYRNEDLIKRRKIVFDTYMYAKEHGDDLVSFIDGHAIFGGRYGNVYTVDDAHPNDAGFLRMADVIGREVEIMLKRTAKKDT
;
A
#
# COMPACT_ATOMS: atom_id res chain seq x y z
N MET A 1 -15.08 -45.58 14.97
CA MET A 1 -14.26 -44.48 15.58
C MET A 1 -14.07 -43.27 14.63
N ALA A 2 -14.05 -43.43 13.32
CA ALA A 2 -13.94 -42.29 12.36
C ALA A 2 -15.25 -41.49 12.21
N GLU A 3 -16.41 -42.16 12.19
CA GLU A 3 -17.72 -41.48 12.11
C GLU A 3 -18.07 -40.67 13.38
N THR A 4 -17.61 -41.12 14.55
CA THR A 4 -17.85 -40.40 15.82
C THR A 4 -16.99 -39.14 15.91
N LYS A 5 -15.76 -39.13 15.34
CA LYS A 5 -14.91 -37.92 15.29
C LYS A 5 -15.48 -36.86 14.34
N LYS A 6 -15.96 -37.25 13.17
CA LYS A 6 -16.56 -36.33 12.17
C LYS A 6 -17.82 -35.65 12.73
N LYS A 7 -18.62 -36.40 13.50
CA LYS A 7 -19.83 -35.85 14.14
C LYS A 7 -19.56 -34.88 15.30
N ILE A 8 -18.37 -34.99 15.94
CA ILE A 8 -17.96 -34.09 17.02
C ILE A 8 -17.40 -32.77 16.46
N GLU A 9 -16.68 -32.81 15.34
CA GLU A 9 -16.19 -31.60 14.65
C GLU A 9 -17.33 -30.78 14.05
N ASP A 10 -18.34 -31.43 13.47
CA ASP A 10 -19.55 -30.76 12.93
C ASP A 10 -20.42 -30.13 14.06
N ASP A 11 -20.35 -30.64 15.28
CA ASP A 11 -21.11 -30.09 16.40
C ASP A 11 -20.42 -28.92 17.12
N ILE A 12 -19.11 -28.77 17.03
CA ILE A 12 -18.37 -27.66 17.65
C ILE A 12 -18.74 -26.32 17.00
N ALA A 13 -18.92 -26.26 15.69
CA ALA A 13 -19.40 -25.07 14.98
C ALA A 13 -20.86 -24.70 15.33
N LYS A 14 -21.67 -25.67 15.78
CA LYS A 14 -23.05 -25.46 16.24
C LYS A 14 -23.14 -25.07 17.73
N ILE A 15 -22.09 -25.29 18.52
CA ILE A 15 -22.06 -25.03 19.96
C ILE A 15 -21.60 -23.61 20.28
N ASP A 16 -20.77 -23.00 19.43
CA ASP A 16 -20.32 -21.62 19.63
C ASP A 16 -20.90 -20.69 18.54
N LYS A 17 -22.11 -20.17 18.80
CA LYS A 17 -22.78 -19.19 17.93
C LYS A 17 -22.00 -17.88 17.74
N ASN A 18 -20.92 -17.66 18.51
CA ASN A 18 -20.04 -16.51 18.35
C ASN A 18 -18.99 -16.72 17.25
N LEU A 19 -18.86 -17.93 16.70
CA LEU A 19 -17.97 -18.25 15.57
C LEU A 19 -18.69 -18.22 14.21
N GLU A 20 -20.01 -18.09 14.18
CA GLU A 20 -20.79 -18.02 12.95
C GLU A 20 -20.74 -16.60 12.36
N VAL A 21 -19.92 -16.39 11.34
CA VAL A 21 -19.90 -15.14 10.58
C VAL A 21 -21.13 -15.09 9.68
N LYS A 22 -22.17 -14.35 10.08
CA LYS A 22 -23.39 -14.16 9.27
C LYS A 22 -23.04 -13.59 7.89
N THR A 23 -23.61 -14.16 6.84
CA THR A 23 -23.40 -13.74 5.45
C THR A 23 -24.71 -13.43 4.74
N THR A 24 -24.65 -12.49 3.77
CA THR A 24 -25.73 -12.18 2.83
C THR A 24 -25.48 -12.79 1.46
N LEU A 25 -24.36 -13.49 1.28
CA LEU A 25 -24.08 -14.23 0.04
C LEU A 25 -24.99 -15.45 -0.04
N GLU A 26 -25.59 -15.67 -1.21
CA GLU A 26 -26.39 -16.86 -1.48
C GLU A 26 -25.48 -18.07 -1.77
N LEU A 27 -24.73 -18.52 -0.75
CA LEU A 27 -23.82 -19.66 -0.77
C LEU A 27 -24.03 -20.47 0.51
N ASP A 28 -24.41 -21.73 0.35
CA ASP A 28 -24.67 -22.65 1.47
C ASP A 28 -23.39 -23.30 2.03
N ASP A 29 -22.27 -23.14 1.33
CA ASP A 29 -21.00 -23.82 1.58
C ASP A 29 -19.80 -22.87 1.77
N VAL A 30 -20.07 -21.61 2.16
CA VAL A 30 -18.99 -20.64 2.42
C VAL A 30 -18.55 -20.69 3.88
N VAL A 31 -17.22 -20.77 4.08
CA VAL A 31 -16.57 -20.63 5.39
C VAL A 31 -15.70 -19.38 5.38
N PHE A 32 -15.91 -18.51 6.36
CA PHE A 32 -15.15 -17.25 6.49
C PHE A 32 -13.97 -17.40 7.44
N TYR A 33 -12.81 -16.95 7.01
CA TYR A 33 -11.54 -16.98 7.75
C TYR A 33 -11.05 -15.57 8.02
N ASP A 34 -10.72 -15.28 9.27
CA ASP A 34 -10.12 -14.02 9.68
C ASP A 34 -8.68 -13.91 9.15
N VAL A 35 -8.40 -12.90 8.30
CA VAL A 35 -7.09 -12.72 7.69
C VAL A 35 -5.98 -12.34 8.69
N LYS A 36 -6.32 -12.02 9.93
CA LYS A 36 -5.35 -11.80 11.02
C LYS A 36 -4.75 -13.11 11.57
N LYS A 37 -5.23 -14.26 11.10
CA LYS A 37 -4.80 -15.59 11.53
C LYS A 37 -4.09 -16.34 10.42
N ALA A 38 -3.11 -17.19 10.80
CA ALA A 38 -2.48 -18.09 9.84
C ALA A 38 -3.55 -18.97 9.14
N PRO A 39 -3.35 -19.32 7.85
CA PRO A 39 -2.11 -19.14 7.06
C PRO A 39 -2.12 -17.86 6.17
N PHE A 40 -2.85 -16.83 6.53
CA PHE A 40 -2.88 -15.57 5.78
C PHE A 40 -1.66 -14.72 6.13
N ASP A 41 -0.94 -14.25 5.09
CA ASP A 41 0.24 -13.42 5.23
C ASP A 41 -0.11 -11.96 4.95
N LEU A 42 -0.04 -11.09 5.96
CA LEU A 42 -0.30 -9.65 5.86
C LEU A 42 0.97 -8.88 5.52
N TYR A 43 0.87 -7.96 4.57
CA TYR A 43 1.96 -7.09 4.10
C TYR A 43 1.55 -5.62 4.11
N GLY A 44 2.52 -4.71 4.19
CA GLY A 44 2.31 -3.27 4.07
C GLY A 44 1.56 -2.61 5.23
N LEU A 45 1.26 -3.36 6.31
CA LEU A 45 0.58 -2.91 7.52
C LEU A 45 1.49 -3.09 8.74
N TYR A 46 1.18 -2.38 9.82
CA TYR A 46 1.85 -2.59 11.10
C TYR A 46 1.29 -3.83 11.79
N LEU A 47 2.13 -4.84 11.99
CA LEU A 47 1.75 -6.14 12.52
C LEU A 47 1.96 -6.28 14.05
N GLY A 48 2.54 -5.29 14.70
CA GLY A 48 2.81 -5.33 16.15
C GLY A 48 1.55 -5.31 17.02
N GLU A 49 0.44 -4.79 16.49
CA GLU A 49 -0.87 -4.71 17.14
C GLU A 49 -1.93 -4.91 16.06
N LEU A 50 -2.63 -6.04 16.07
CA LEU A 50 -3.64 -6.43 15.07
C LEU A 50 -5.09 -6.32 15.58
N ASP A 51 -5.35 -5.45 16.55
CA ASP A 51 -6.71 -5.10 16.95
C ASP A 51 -7.52 -4.55 15.77
N VAL A 52 -6.95 -3.54 15.11
CA VAL A 52 -7.43 -2.99 13.84
C VAL A 52 -6.25 -2.83 12.88
N PHE A 53 -6.55 -2.77 11.58
CA PHE A 53 -5.49 -2.55 10.58
C PHE A 53 -5.02 -1.09 10.59
N LYS A 54 -3.70 -0.91 10.69
CA LYS A 54 -3.03 0.39 10.71
C LYS A 54 -1.65 0.30 10.03
N ARG A 55 -1.10 1.44 9.59
CA ARG A 55 0.17 1.44 8.83
C ARG A 55 1.42 1.62 9.70
N MET A 56 1.25 2.15 10.90
CA MET A 56 2.34 2.37 11.87
C MET A 56 1.81 2.29 13.30
N PRO A 57 2.68 2.19 14.34
CA PRO A 57 2.24 2.23 15.74
C PRO A 57 1.41 3.48 16.03
N GLU A 58 0.29 3.30 16.73
CA GLU A 58 -0.62 4.41 17.05
C GLU A 58 0.06 5.48 17.92
N SER A 59 0.92 5.06 18.85
CA SER A 59 1.69 5.97 19.69
C SER A 59 2.59 6.89 18.88
N VAL A 60 3.24 6.38 17.82
CA VAL A 60 4.06 7.17 16.90
C VAL A 60 3.17 8.10 16.06
N ALA A 61 2.10 7.58 15.46
CA ALA A 61 1.19 8.41 14.65
C ALA A 61 0.62 9.60 15.44
N ASN A 62 0.24 9.37 16.71
CA ASN A 62 -0.26 10.41 17.61
C ASN A 62 0.81 11.45 17.97
N SER A 63 2.10 11.08 18.05
CA SER A 63 3.19 12.01 18.33
C SER A 63 3.53 12.90 17.14
N VAL A 64 3.26 12.46 15.89
CA VAL A 64 3.55 13.25 14.69
C VAL A 64 2.55 14.40 14.52
N SER A 65 1.28 14.07 14.31
CA SER A 65 0.20 15.07 14.14
C SER A 65 -1.19 14.42 14.15
N THR A 66 -2.23 15.23 14.39
CA THR A 66 -3.63 14.77 14.31
C THR A 66 -3.99 14.23 12.91
N GLY A 67 -3.40 14.79 11.85
CA GLY A 67 -3.60 14.33 10.48
C GLY A 67 -2.98 12.95 10.26
N VAL A 68 -1.73 12.74 10.66
CA VAL A 68 -1.07 11.43 10.58
C VAL A 68 -1.79 10.42 11.45
N ALA A 69 -2.19 10.76 12.69
CA ALA A 69 -2.95 9.89 13.57
C ALA A 69 -4.25 9.40 12.93
N SER A 70 -5.04 10.30 12.33
CA SER A 70 -6.28 9.95 11.64
C SER A 70 -6.04 9.10 10.39
N LEU A 71 -5.04 9.44 9.58
CA LEU A 71 -4.75 8.74 8.31
C LEU A 71 -4.01 7.41 8.52
N ASN A 72 -3.44 7.17 9.68
CA ASN A 72 -2.78 5.93 10.04
C ASN A 72 -3.70 4.70 9.88
N PHE A 73 -4.99 4.89 10.14
CA PHE A 73 -6.01 3.83 9.98
C PHE A 73 -6.49 3.62 8.55
N ASN A 74 -6.11 4.46 7.58
CA ASN A 74 -6.34 4.16 6.18
C ASN A 74 -5.32 3.10 5.74
N THR A 75 -5.82 2.03 5.12
CA THR A 75 -5.04 0.81 4.86
C THR A 75 -4.25 0.84 3.55
N ALA A 76 -3.90 2.02 3.05
CA ALA A 76 -3.12 2.19 1.82
C ALA A 76 -1.83 1.34 1.84
N GLY A 77 -1.64 0.52 0.82
CA GLY A 77 -0.52 -0.42 0.72
C GLY A 77 -0.70 -1.71 1.50
N GLY A 78 -1.79 -1.87 2.28
CA GLY A 78 -2.12 -3.13 2.94
C GLY A 78 -2.45 -4.22 1.93
N ARG A 79 -1.95 -5.44 2.16
CA ARG A 79 -2.19 -6.62 1.33
C ARG A 79 -2.28 -7.87 2.19
N VAL A 80 -3.02 -8.87 1.68
CA VAL A 80 -2.99 -10.22 2.23
C VAL A 80 -2.70 -11.21 1.11
N ARG A 81 -1.75 -12.12 1.33
CA ARG A 81 -1.43 -13.25 0.45
C ARG A 81 -1.82 -14.57 1.11
N PHE A 82 -2.31 -15.50 0.32
CA PHE A 82 -2.70 -16.85 0.73
C PHE A 82 -2.82 -17.74 -0.51
N SER A 83 -2.84 -19.07 -0.30
CA SER A 83 -3.10 -20.05 -1.36
C SER A 83 -4.35 -20.86 -1.04
N THR A 84 -5.11 -21.22 -2.08
CA THR A 84 -6.31 -22.06 -1.95
C THR A 84 -6.65 -22.79 -3.24
N ASP A 85 -7.37 -23.93 -3.14
CA ASP A 85 -8.01 -24.62 -4.24
C ASP A 85 -9.53 -24.38 -4.33
N SER A 86 -10.05 -23.38 -3.61
CA SER A 86 -11.45 -22.97 -3.75
C SER A 86 -11.74 -22.48 -5.16
N ASP A 87 -12.93 -22.80 -5.69
CA ASP A 87 -13.42 -22.31 -6.98
C ASP A 87 -14.14 -20.95 -6.88
N TYR A 88 -14.07 -20.32 -5.71
CA TYR A 88 -14.45 -18.93 -5.49
C TYR A 88 -13.69 -18.33 -4.30
N ILE A 89 -13.57 -17.03 -4.30
CA ILE A 89 -13.08 -16.24 -3.18
C ILE A 89 -14.12 -15.16 -2.88
N ALA A 90 -14.64 -15.14 -1.67
CA ALA A 90 -15.48 -14.08 -1.16
C ALA A 90 -14.68 -13.21 -0.19
N ILE A 91 -15.09 -11.95 -0.05
CA ILE A 91 -14.66 -11.10 1.06
C ILE A 91 -15.88 -10.69 1.90
N LYS A 92 -15.63 -10.48 3.19
CA LYS A 92 -16.49 -9.75 4.10
C LYS A 92 -15.63 -8.79 4.90
N CYS A 93 -15.96 -7.50 4.84
CA CYS A 93 -15.20 -6.48 5.54
C CYS A 93 -16.08 -5.66 6.49
N VAL A 94 -15.48 -5.18 7.59
CA VAL A 94 -16.08 -4.22 8.51
C VAL A 94 -15.34 -2.89 8.35
N LEU A 95 -16.11 -1.86 8.03
CA LEU A 95 -15.65 -0.50 7.76
C LEU A 95 -16.39 0.45 8.71
N PRO A 96 -15.78 0.92 9.80
CA PRO A 96 -16.51 1.72 10.82
C PRO A 96 -17.01 3.05 10.27
N MET A 97 -16.47 3.49 9.15
CA MET A 97 -16.87 4.71 8.45
C MET A 97 -16.48 4.63 6.98
N VAL A 98 -17.39 4.97 6.09
CA VAL A 98 -17.12 5.07 4.65
C VAL A 98 -17.03 6.55 4.24
N ARG A 99 -15.86 6.95 3.75
CA ARG A 99 -15.63 8.32 3.26
C ARG A 99 -16.01 8.43 1.78
N ASN A 100 -16.68 9.51 1.43
CA ASN A 100 -17.01 9.85 0.04
C ASN A 100 -16.13 10.99 -0.45
N PHE A 101 -15.50 10.79 -1.60
CA PHE A 101 -14.66 11.78 -2.27
C PHE A 101 -15.25 12.13 -3.62
N SER A 102 -15.32 13.43 -3.95
CA SER A 102 -15.88 13.89 -5.23
C SER A 102 -14.98 13.55 -6.43
N HIS A 103 -13.69 13.38 -6.20
CA HIS A 103 -12.66 13.21 -7.23
C HIS A 103 -11.97 11.83 -7.22
N MET A 104 -12.34 10.94 -6.30
CA MET A 104 -11.79 9.60 -6.19
C MET A 104 -12.89 8.54 -6.29
N PRO A 105 -12.74 7.51 -7.15
CA PRO A 105 -13.67 6.39 -7.22
C PRO A 105 -13.75 5.62 -5.90
N ARG A 106 -14.96 5.18 -5.55
CA ARG A 106 -15.15 4.38 -4.33
C ARG A 106 -14.44 3.03 -4.39
N THR A 107 -14.23 2.48 -5.58
CA THR A 107 -13.42 1.27 -5.80
C THR A 107 -11.97 1.44 -5.36
N GLY A 108 -11.40 2.64 -5.46
CA GLY A 108 -10.07 2.95 -4.96
C GLY A 108 -10.05 3.33 -3.48
N SER A 109 -11.02 4.17 -3.05
CA SER A 109 -11.03 4.66 -1.67
C SER A 109 -11.48 3.60 -0.66
N THR A 110 -12.37 2.67 -1.05
CA THR A 110 -13.09 1.74 -0.15
C THR A 110 -13.09 0.29 -0.65
N GLY A 111 -12.81 0.08 -1.94
CA GLY A 111 -12.80 -1.26 -2.56
C GLY A 111 -11.52 -2.03 -2.26
N PHE A 112 -11.62 -3.35 -2.47
CA PHE A 112 -10.48 -4.27 -2.52
C PHE A 112 -10.33 -4.79 -3.94
N ASP A 113 -9.14 -5.28 -4.30
CA ASP A 113 -8.95 -6.01 -5.55
C ASP A 113 -8.13 -7.28 -5.36
N LEU A 114 -8.41 -8.27 -6.22
CA LEU A 114 -7.90 -9.63 -6.16
C LEU A 114 -7.02 -9.90 -7.38
N TYR A 115 -5.87 -10.48 -7.12
CA TYR A 115 -4.92 -10.98 -8.11
C TYR A 115 -4.58 -12.44 -7.84
N GLU A 116 -4.41 -13.24 -8.88
CA GLU A 116 -3.73 -14.52 -8.86
C GLU A 116 -2.23 -14.26 -9.00
N VAL A 117 -1.41 -14.90 -8.17
CA VAL A 117 0.05 -14.77 -8.17
C VAL A 117 0.65 -16.10 -8.62
N GLU A 118 1.47 -16.09 -9.68
CA GLU A 118 2.15 -17.27 -10.19
C GLU A 118 3.57 -16.88 -10.62
N ASP A 119 4.57 -17.48 -9.98
CA ASP A 119 5.99 -17.19 -10.24
C ASP A 119 6.33 -15.69 -10.20
N GLY A 120 5.79 -14.97 -9.20
CA GLY A 120 5.96 -13.53 -9.04
C GLY A 120 5.16 -12.65 -10.00
N THR A 121 4.37 -13.24 -10.90
CA THR A 121 3.50 -12.52 -11.83
C THR A 121 2.10 -12.38 -11.25
N CYS A 122 1.61 -11.14 -11.15
CA CYS A 122 0.27 -10.82 -10.65
C CYS A 122 -0.72 -10.69 -11.81
N THR A 123 -1.72 -11.57 -11.87
CA THR A 123 -2.79 -11.53 -12.87
C THR A 123 -4.09 -11.05 -12.22
N TYR A 124 -4.66 -9.96 -12.75
CA TYR A 124 -5.92 -9.42 -12.24
C TYR A 124 -7.08 -10.41 -12.37
N VAL A 125 -7.81 -10.61 -11.27
CA VAL A 125 -9.01 -11.44 -11.20
C VAL A 125 -10.25 -10.58 -11.07
N LYS A 126 -10.33 -9.73 -10.05
CA LYS A 126 -11.55 -8.94 -9.78
C LYS A 126 -11.29 -7.75 -8.87
N THR A 127 -12.08 -6.69 -9.06
CA THR A 127 -12.29 -5.65 -8.05
C THR A 127 -13.58 -5.98 -7.28
N PHE A 128 -13.47 -6.06 -5.95
CA PHE A 128 -14.61 -6.16 -5.05
C PHE A 128 -15.22 -4.76 -4.87
N VAL A 129 -16.19 -4.46 -5.71
CA VAL A 129 -16.80 -3.13 -5.80
C VAL A 129 -17.72 -2.89 -4.60
N PRO A 130 -17.49 -1.85 -3.80
CA PRO A 130 -18.39 -1.51 -2.70
C PRO A 130 -19.78 -1.13 -3.20
N PRO A 131 -20.88 -1.56 -2.55
CA PRO A 131 -22.22 -1.08 -2.87
C PRO A 131 -22.34 0.44 -2.83
N LYS A 132 -23.31 1.01 -3.59
CA LYS A 132 -23.51 2.45 -3.65
C LYS A 132 -23.84 3.05 -2.27
N ASP A 133 -24.55 2.33 -1.46
CA ASP A 133 -25.09 2.68 -0.15
C ASP A 133 -24.32 2.05 1.03
N VAL A 134 -23.09 1.57 0.79
CA VAL A 134 -22.22 1.01 1.82
C VAL A 134 -21.99 2.03 2.95
N THR A 135 -22.15 1.60 4.20
CA THR A 135 -22.01 2.42 5.41
C THR A 135 -20.99 1.87 6.41
N ASP A 136 -21.00 0.56 6.62
CA ASP A 136 -20.27 -0.12 7.71
C ASP A 136 -19.56 -1.40 7.29
N GLY A 137 -19.63 -1.77 6.00
CA GLY A 137 -18.98 -2.95 5.44
C GLY A 137 -19.77 -3.55 4.28
N TYR A 138 -19.21 -4.56 3.66
CA TYR A 138 -19.89 -5.29 2.59
C TYR A 138 -19.28 -6.66 2.35
N GLU A 139 -20.02 -7.46 1.61
CA GLU A 139 -19.58 -8.75 1.10
C GLU A 139 -19.52 -8.70 -0.44
N SER A 140 -18.57 -9.43 -1.01
CA SER A 140 -18.44 -9.55 -2.47
C SER A 140 -17.77 -10.86 -2.82
N LEU A 141 -18.05 -11.38 -4.03
CA LEU A 141 -17.67 -12.72 -4.48
C LEU A 141 -16.94 -12.67 -5.81
N ALA A 142 -15.80 -13.36 -5.91
CA ALA A 142 -15.11 -13.68 -7.15
C ALA A 142 -15.22 -15.19 -7.42
N ARG A 143 -15.77 -15.59 -8.59
CA ARG A 143 -15.78 -17.00 -9.02
C ARG A 143 -14.53 -17.28 -9.84
N LEU A 144 -13.94 -18.46 -9.62
CA LEU A 144 -12.73 -18.92 -10.28
C LEU A 144 -13.08 -20.05 -11.27
N PRO A 145 -12.25 -20.30 -12.31
CA PRO A 145 -12.61 -21.24 -13.36
C PRO A 145 -12.55 -22.70 -12.93
N ASP A 146 -11.76 -23.03 -11.92
CA ASP A 146 -11.50 -24.39 -11.48
C ASP A 146 -11.05 -24.47 -10.02
N LYS A 147 -10.84 -25.69 -9.50
CA LYS A 147 -10.43 -26.03 -8.13
C LYS A 147 -8.94 -26.37 -8.00
N ARG A 148 -8.05 -25.80 -8.77
CA ARG A 148 -6.61 -25.99 -8.59
C ARG A 148 -6.06 -25.10 -7.47
N MET A 149 -5.00 -25.56 -6.80
CA MET A 149 -4.26 -24.73 -5.83
C MET A 149 -3.61 -23.56 -6.53
N ARG A 150 -3.82 -22.35 -6.03
CA ARG A 150 -3.31 -21.07 -6.55
C ARG A 150 -2.98 -20.14 -5.42
N SER A 151 -1.97 -19.29 -5.62
CA SER A 151 -1.65 -18.20 -4.74
C SER A 151 -2.43 -16.93 -5.15
N PHE A 152 -2.87 -16.16 -4.17
CA PHE A 152 -3.66 -14.96 -4.37
C PHE A 152 -3.14 -13.80 -3.52
N GLU A 153 -3.37 -12.59 -4.03
CA GLU A 153 -3.16 -11.34 -3.32
C GLU A 153 -4.43 -10.51 -3.34
N ILE A 154 -4.85 -10.00 -2.16
CA ILE A 154 -5.92 -9.02 -2.04
C ILE A 154 -5.33 -7.72 -1.51
N ASN A 155 -5.50 -6.64 -2.27
CA ASN A 155 -5.08 -5.29 -1.89
C ASN A 155 -6.20 -4.57 -1.13
N PHE A 156 -5.83 -3.88 -0.06
CA PHE A 156 -6.72 -3.14 0.83
C PHE A 156 -7.03 -1.73 0.29
N PRO A 157 -8.16 -1.11 0.75
CA PRO A 157 -8.55 0.25 0.38
C PRO A 157 -7.47 1.30 0.66
N LEU A 158 -7.40 2.33 -0.21
CA LEU A 158 -6.40 3.40 -0.08
C LEU A 158 -6.78 4.49 0.92
N TYR A 159 -8.08 4.76 1.11
CA TYR A 159 -8.56 5.89 1.92
C TYR A 159 -9.62 5.53 2.95
N ASN A 160 -9.77 4.25 3.24
CA ASN A 160 -10.73 3.79 4.24
C ASN A 160 -10.04 3.04 5.37
N ARG A 161 -10.60 3.14 6.56
CA ARG A 161 -10.29 2.27 7.69
C ARG A 161 -10.98 0.93 7.47
N VAL A 162 -10.27 -0.13 7.77
CA VAL A 162 -10.78 -1.51 7.80
C VAL A 162 -10.53 -2.05 9.20
N ASP A 163 -11.57 -2.46 9.91
CA ASP A 163 -11.42 -3.05 11.25
C ASP A 163 -11.29 -4.57 11.15
N GLU A 164 -12.06 -5.18 10.22
CA GLU A 164 -12.04 -6.62 10.01
C GLU A 164 -12.09 -6.93 8.50
N LEU A 165 -11.38 -7.96 8.12
CA LEU A 165 -11.47 -8.59 6.79
C LEU A 165 -11.49 -10.10 6.97
N TYR A 166 -12.51 -10.71 6.40
CA TYR A 166 -12.64 -12.16 6.30
C TYR A 166 -12.59 -12.58 4.83
N ILE A 167 -11.92 -13.71 4.58
CA ILE A 167 -11.92 -14.37 3.28
C ILE A 167 -12.84 -15.58 3.36
N GLY A 168 -13.87 -15.59 2.51
CA GLY A 168 -14.82 -16.68 2.36
C GLY A 168 -14.38 -17.65 1.27
N LEU A 169 -14.25 -18.92 1.61
CA LEU A 169 -13.85 -19.98 0.72
C LEU A 169 -14.89 -21.12 0.80
N ARG A 170 -14.91 -21.98 -0.22
CA ARG A 170 -15.75 -23.19 -0.21
C ARG A 170 -15.35 -24.09 0.96
N GLU A 171 -16.33 -24.62 1.66
CA GLU A 171 -16.14 -25.60 2.72
C GLU A 171 -15.30 -26.79 2.22
N GLY A 172 -14.29 -27.18 2.99
CA GLY A 172 -13.37 -28.27 2.67
C GLY A 172 -12.26 -27.90 1.67
N SER A 173 -12.18 -26.65 1.19
CA SER A 173 -11.02 -26.19 0.41
C SER A 173 -9.77 -26.15 1.26
N ARG A 174 -8.62 -26.44 0.64
CA ARG A 174 -7.31 -26.28 1.25
C ARG A 174 -6.94 -24.81 1.29
N ILE A 175 -6.24 -24.42 2.36
CA ILE A 175 -5.69 -23.07 2.55
C ILE A 175 -4.25 -23.24 3.00
N ASP A 176 -3.35 -22.45 2.42
CA ASP A 176 -1.93 -22.43 2.78
C ASP A 176 -1.41 -20.98 2.65
N HIS A 177 -0.17 -20.76 3.06
CA HIS A 177 0.54 -19.50 2.86
C HIS A 177 0.59 -19.14 1.36
N GLY A 178 0.58 -17.86 1.06
CA GLY A 178 0.76 -17.34 -0.29
C GLY A 178 2.23 -17.36 -0.73
N ASP A 179 2.46 -17.16 -2.03
CA ASP A 179 3.81 -16.99 -2.56
C ASP A 179 4.47 -15.77 -1.92
N ARG A 180 5.73 -15.93 -1.51
CA ARG A 180 6.51 -14.82 -0.94
C ARG A 180 7.00 -13.91 -2.05
N TYR A 181 7.23 -12.64 -1.69
CA TYR A 181 7.92 -11.71 -2.57
C TYR A 181 9.37 -12.14 -2.80
N LYS A 182 9.89 -11.78 -3.96
CA LYS A 182 11.27 -12.06 -4.37
C LYS A 182 12.32 -11.41 -3.47
N TYR A 183 12.02 -10.25 -2.91
CA TYR A 183 12.92 -9.50 -2.03
C TYR A 183 12.42 -9.58 -0.59
N ASP A 184 13.34 -9.90 0.35
CA ASP A 184 13.02 -10.09 1.77
C ASP A 184 12.59 -8.81 2.49
N LYS A 185 13.07 -7.64 2.00
CA LYS A 185 12.79 -6.35 2.61
C LYS A 185 11.90 -5.51 1.71
N PRO A 186 10.93 -4.79 2.29
CA PRO A 186 10.03 -3.93 1.53
C PRO A 186 10.71 -2.69 0.94
N VAL A 187 10.13 -2.13 -0.10
CA VAL A 187 10.40 -0.76 -0.55
C VAL A 187 9.57 0.19 0.31
N LEU A 188 10.22 1.12 1.00
CA LEU A 188 9.58 2.11 1.85
C LEU A 188 9.23 3.37 1.06
N TYR A 189 7.98 3.82 1.13
CA TYR A 189 7.51 5.07 0.51
C TYR A 189 7.00 6.04 1.57
N TYR A 190 7.51 7.27 1.56
CA TYR A 190 7.01 8.35 2.40
C TYR A 190 6.63 9.55 1.56
N GLY A 191 5.39 10.04 1.70
CA GLY A 191 4.94 11.17 0.90
C GLY A 191 3.51 11.63 1.14
N SER A 192 2.97 12.30 0.15
CA SER A 192 1.70 13.05 0.18
C SER A 192 0.46 12.16 -0.06
N SER A 193 -0.67 12.82 -0.40
CA SER A 193 -1.89 12.16 -0.93
C SER A 193 -1.61 11.36 -2.20
N ILE A 194 -0.63 11.78 -3.00
CA ILE A 194 -0.22 11.08 -4.22
C ILE A 194 0.41 9.73 -3.83
N THR A 195 1.31 9.73 -2.87
CA THR A 195 1.93 8.52 -2.31
C THR A 195 0.89 7.64 -1.62
N GLN A 196 -0.11 8.22 -0.92
CA GLN A 196 -1.21 7.44 -0.35
C GLN A 196 -2.07 6.74 -1.43
N GLY A 197 -2.04 7.21 -2.68
CA GLY A 197 -2.79 6.66 -3.82
C GLY A 197 -4.07 7.44 -4.15
N GLY A 198 -4.11 8.75 -3.81
CA GLY A 198 -5.25 9.62 -4.07
C GLY A 198 -5.61 9.67 -5.54
N CYS A 199 -6.88 9.32 -5.84
CA CYS A 199 -7.53 9.24 -7.15
C CYS A 199 -7.21 8.02 -8.01
N ALA A 200 -6.46 7.01 -7.50
CA ALA A 200 -6.41 5.71 -8.14
C ALA A 200 -7.81 5.07 -8.16
N SER A 201 -8.17 4.43 -9.27
CA SER A 201 -9.51 3.83 -9.45
C SER A 201 -9.69 2.52 -8.67
N LYS A 202 -8.62 1.86 -8.27
CA LYS A 202 -8.60 0.68 -7.38
C LYS A 202 -7.26 0.62 -6.64
N PRO A 203 -7.14 -0.15 -5.54
CA PRO A 203 -5.94 -0.15 -4.68
C PRO A 203 -4.64 -0.44 -5.43
N SER A 204 -4.64 -1.46 -6.29
CA SER A 204 -3.47 -1.87 -7.07
C SER A 204 -3.05 -0.90 -8.19
N ASN A 205 -3.82 0.16 -8.44
CA ASN A 205 -3.46 1.21 -9.40
C ASN A 205 -2.63 2.35 -8.78
N SER A 206 -2.35 2.33 -7.47
CA SER A 206 -1.32 3.22 -6.91
C SER A 206 0.06 2.87 -7.49
N TYR A 207 0.95 3.85 -7.69
CA TYR A 207 2.23 3.58 -8.35
C TYR A 207 3.10 2.56 -7.58
N GLN A 208 3.00 2.53 -6.26
CA GLN A 208 3.71 1.54 -5.43
C GLN A 208 3.23 0.11 -5.68
N SER A 209 1.89 -0.07 -5.77
CA SER A 209 1.32 -1.39 -6.05
C SER A 209 1.66 -1.86 -7.47
N ILE A 210 1.67 -0.96 -8.45
CA ILE A 210 2.11 -1.28 -9.82
C ILE A 210 3.58 -1.73 -9.79
N ILE A 211 4.47 -0.97 -9.13
CA ILE A 211 5.90 -1.31 -8.99
C ILE A 211 6.07 -2.65 -8.27
N SER A 212 5.27 -2.88 -7.21
CA SER A 212 5.27 -4.13 -6.44
C SER A 212 4.94 -5.34 -7.32
N HIS A 213 3.92 -5.22 -8.17
CA HIS A 213 3.54 -6.28 -9.11
C HIS A 213 4.58 -6.49 -10.23
N ASP A 214 5.16 -5.40 -10.76
CA ASP A 214 6.14 -5.48 -11.86
C ASP A 214 7.48 -6.08 -11.40
N LEU A 215 7.88 -5.83 -10.15
CA LEU A 215 9.18 -6.23 -9.61
C LEU A 215 9.12 -7.40 -8.63
N ASP A 216 7.93 -7.90 -8.29
CA ASP A 216 7.68 -8.88 -7.24
C ASP A 216 8.38 -8.49 -5.93
N CYS A 217 8.10 -7.29 -5.44
CA CYS A 217 8.67 -6.73 -4.22
C CYS A 217 7.59 -6.24 -3.25
N ASP A 218 7.77 -6.50 -1.95
CA ASP A 218 6.93 -5.94 -0.91
C ASP A 218 7.10 -4.42 -0.81
N HIS A 219 6.09 -3.70 -0.32
CA HIS A 219 6.19 -2.27 -0.07
C HIS A 219 5.44 -1.83 1.19
N ILE A 220 5.94 -0.76 1.81
CA ILE A 220 5.29 -0.04 2.91
C ILE A 220 4.91 1.35 2.40
N ASN A 221 3.62 1.68 2.43
CA ASN A 221 3.10 2.96 2.01
C ASN A 221 2.83 3.87 3.23
N LEU A 222 3.72 4.83 3.47
CA LEU A 222 3.56 5.87 4.48
C LEU A 222 3.24 7.23 3.82
N GLY A 223 2.36 7.22 2.82
CA GLY A 223 1.74 8.41 2.28
C GLY A 223 0.65 8.93 3.23
N PHE A 224 0.70 10.22 3.57
CA PHE A 224 -0.27 10.87 4.47
C PHE A 224 -0.83 12.13 3.83
N SER A 225 -2.02 12.02 3.26
CA SER A 225 -2.72 13.10 2.55
C SER A 225 -2.74 14.42 3.32
N GLY A 226 -2.08 15.47 2.81
CA GLY A 226 -1.99 16.78 3.45
C GLY A 226 -1.15 16.82 4.73
N SER A 227 -0.55 15.70 5.16
CA SER A 227 0.03 15.57 6.50
C SER A 227 1.47 15.06 6.55
N ALA A 228 2.08 14.71 5.42
CA ALA A 228 3.50 14.35 5.35
C ALA A 228 4.36 15.62 5.30
N LYS A 229 4.96 16.02 6.42
CA LYS A 229 5.68 17.28 6.52
C LYS A 229 7.14 17.14 6.99
N GLY A 230 7.62 15.89 7.17
CA GLY A 230 9.00 15.62 7.61
C GLY A 230 9.25 15.98 9.06
N GLU A 231 8.24 15.84 9.93
CA GLU A 231 8.36 16.03 11.37
C GLU A 231 9.37 15.03 11.96
N LYS A 232 10.05 15.41 13.03
CA LYS A 232 11.11 14.58 13.62
C LYS A 232 10.63 13.18 13.99
N GLU A 233 9.45 13.08 14.56
CA GLU A 233 8.86 11.82 15.04
C GLU A 233 8.61 10.83 13.89
N ILE A 234 8.13 11.32 12.74
CA ILE A 234 7.97 10.47 11.55
C ILE A 234 9.33 10.09 10.96
N VAL A 235 10.30 11.01 10.95
CA VAL A 235 11.66 10.74 10.46
C VAL A 235 12.34 9.66 11.29
N ASP A 236 12.24 9.75 12.62
CA ASP A 236 12.78 8.74 13.54
C ASP A 236 12.14 7.36 13.29
N TYR A 237 10.84 7.31 13.03
CA TYR A 237 10.13 6.08 12.70
C TYR A 237 10.57 5.51 11.34
N LEU A 238 10.60 6.34 10.29
CA LEU A 238 11.08 5.93 8.96
C LEU A 238 12.48 5.33 9.05
N ALA A 239 13.38 5.97 9.79
CA ALA A 239 14.75 5.52 9.97
C ALA A 239 14.87 4.23 10.81
N SER A 240 13.83 3.84 11.55
CA SER A 240 13.78 2.59 12.32
C SER A 240 13.30 1.38 11.50
N LEU A 241 12.76 1.61 10.31
CA LEU A 241 12.24 0.55 9.45
C LEU A 241 13.36 -0.07 8.61
N ASP A 242 13.37 -1.40 8.55
CA ASP A 242 14.27 -2.14 7.67
C ASP A 242 13.66 -2.16 6.24
N ALA A 243 14.33 -1.55 5.30
CA ALA A 243 13.86 -1.40 3.92
C ALA A 243 14.96 -1.69 2.91
N SER A 244 14.57 -2.22 1.75
CA SER A 244 15.47 -2.46 0.62
C SER A 244 15.80 -1.18 -0.16
N VAL A 245 14.84 -0.26 -0.26
CA VAL A 245 14.94 1.05 -0.90
C VAL A 245 14.02 2.02 -0.18
N PHE A 246 14.43 3.27 -0.01
CA PHE A 246 13.58 4.35 0.50
C PHE A 246 13.25 5.36 -0.60
N VAL A 247 11.96 5.56 -0.89
CA VAL A 247 11.44 6.57 -1.84
C VAL A 247 10.82 7.71 -1.05
N CYS A 248 11.40 8.91 -1.18
CA CYS A 248 11.01 10.12 -0.46
C CYS A 248 10.32 11.10 -1.43
N ASP A 249 9.00 11.32 -1.23
CA ASP A 249 8.09 12.07 -2.13
C ASP A 249 7.09 12.91 -1.33
N TYR A 250 7.57 13.79 -0.42
CA TYR A 250 6.66 14.53 0.47
C TYR A 250 6.61 16.05 0.24
N ASP A 251 7.34 16.58 -0.73
CA ASP A 251 7.45 18.03 -0.96
C ASP A 251 6.10 18.74 -1.17
N TYR A 252 5.11 18.03 -1.70
CA TYR A 252 3.75 18.54 -1.88
C TYR A 252 3.05 18.97 -0.59
N ASN A 253 3.32 18.29 0.52
CA ASN A 253 2.65 18.54 1.80
C ASN A 253 3.40 19.50 2.71
N ALA A 254 4.65 19.83 2.40
CA ALA A 254 5.34 20.89 3.11
C ALA A 254 4.52 22.20 2.97
N PRO A 255 4.26 22.94 4.06
CA PRO A 255 3.44 24.16 4.00
C PRO A 255 3.94 25.20 3.00
N ASN A 256 5.26 25.32 2.86
CA ASN A 256 5.97 26.23 1.94
C ASN A 256 7.40 25.73 1.68
N ALA A 257 8.11 26.37 0.76
CA ALA A 257 9.49 26.03 0.43
C ALA A 257 10.46 26.19 1.61
N GLU A 258 10.25 27.16 2.50
CA GLU A 258 11.09 27.39 3.69
C GLU A 258 11.00 26.20 4.66
N HIS A 259 9.79 25.67 4.89
CA HIS A 259 9.58 24.47 5.68
C HIS A 259 10.26 23.26 5.05
N LEU A 260 10.08 23.04 3.74
CA LEU A 260 10.73 21.94 3.04
C LEU A 260 12.26 22.03 3.14
N LYS A 261 12.84 23.22 2.99
CA LYS A 261 14.27 23.45 3.18
C LYS A 261 14.75 23.11 4.59
N ALA A 262 13.92 23.40 5.60
CA ALA A 262 14.25 23.11 6.99
C ALA A 262 14.11 21.63 7.36
N THR A 263 13.39 20.82 6.57
CA THR A 263 13.09 19.42 6.92
C THR A 263 13.71 18.40 5.98
N HIS A 264 13.91 18.70 4.69
CA HIS A 264 14.29 17.69 3.68
C HIS A 264 15.73 17.18 3.85
N LEU A 265 16.71 18.08 4.00
CA LEU A 265 18.08 17.66 4.27
C LEU A 265 18.24 17.01 5.66
N PRO A 266 17.65 17.51 6.75
CA PRO A 266 17.65 16.83 8.04
C PRO A 266 17.03 15.41 8.00
N LEU A 267 15.93 15.20 7.24
CA LEU A 267 15.35 13.88 7.04
C LEU A 267 16.37 12.92 6.40
N TYR A 268 17.00 13.36 5.30
CA TYR A 268 18.03 12.54 4.64
C TYR A 268 19.15 12.17 5.61
N LEU A 269 19.70 13.14 6.35
CA LEU A 269 20.81 12.91 7.27
C LEU A 269 20.44 11.93 8.40
N ALA A 270 19.27 12.10 9.02
CA ALA A 270 18.80 11.23 10.09
C ALA A 270 18.49 9.81 9.58
N TYR A 271 17.92 9.67 8.38
CA TYR A 271 17.67 8.37 7.77
C TYR A 271 19.00 7.66 7.42
N ARG A 272 19.94 8.37 6.77
CA ARG A 272 21.22 7.83 6.34
C ARG A 272 22.11 7.42 7.51
N GLU A 273 22.06 8.13 8.63
CA GLU A 273 22.80 7.78 9.85
C GLU A 273 22.46 6.39 10.36
N LYS A 274 21.18 6.00 10.33
CA LYS A 274 20.70 4.70 10.79
C LYS A 274 20.71 3.63 9.70
N ASN A 275 20.60 4.03 8.44
CA ASN A 275 20.50 3.14 7.27
C ASN A 275 21.60 3.46 6.25
N PRO A 276 22.88 3.19 6.58
CA PRO A 276 24.01 3.59 5.74
C PRO A 276 24.02 2.93 4.36
N ASP A 277 23.47 1.72 4.23
CA ASP A 277 23.49 0.92 3.01
C ASP A 277 22.17 0.93 2.24
N THR A 278 21.11 1.51 2.76
CA THR A 278 19.80 1.56 2.08
C THR A 278 19.79 2.64 0.99
N PRO A 279 19.53 2.31 -0.27
CA PRO A 279 19.36 3.30 -1.34
C PRO A 279 18.20 4.25 -1.07
N ILE A 280 18.37 5.53 -1.44
CA ILE A 280 17.35 6.57 -1.30
C ILE A 280 17.05 7.18 -2.67
N ILE A 281 15.77 7.24 -3.03
CA ILE A 281 15.27 7.90 -4.23
C ILE A 281 14.50 9.15 -3.81
N PHE A 282 15.02 10.32 -4.14
CA PHE A 282 14.33 11.58 -3.95
C PHE A 282 13.46 11.88 -5.16
N VAL A 283 12.16 12.08 -4.95
CA VAL A 283 11.21 12.43 -6.01
C VAL A 283 10.67 13.83 -5.74
N SER A 284 10.80 14.75 -6.68
CA SER A 284 10.14 16.05 -6.58
C SER A 284 8.71 15.98 -7.12
N GLY A 285 7.87 16.94 -6.73
CA GLY A 285 6.44 16.96 -7.07
C GLY A 285 6.18 16.82 -8.58
N VAL A 286 5.21 15.98 -8.93
CA VAL A 286 4.88 15.57 -10.30
C VAL A 286 4.08 16.59 -11.11
N LYS A 287 3.76 17.75 -10.54
CA LYS A 287 2.92 18.78 -11.17
C LYS A 287 3.60 19.43 -12.37
N VAL A 288 2.82 19.70 -13.41
CA VAL A 288 3.25 20.55 -14.53
C VAL A 288 3.42 21.98 -14.03
N ILE A 289 4.65 22.41 -13.87
CA ILE A 289 5.00 23.70 -13.27
C ILE A 289 4.92 24.79 -14.32
N TYR A 290 3.76 25.40 -14.50
CA TYR A 290 3.67 26.66 -15.22
C TYR A 290 3.58 27.82 -14.22
N ARG A 291 4.67 28.62 -14.13
CA ARG A 291 4.71 29.91 -13.41
C ARG A 291 4.44 29.87 -11.90
N ASN A 292 4.67 28.73 -11.23
CA ASN A 292 4.56 28.66 -9.78
C ASN A 292 5.96 28.65 -9.16
N GLU A 293 6.39 29.83 -8.64
CA GLU A 293 7.71 30.01 -8.05
C GLU A 293 7.96 29.12 -6.82
N ASP A 294 6.95 28.83 -6.02
CA ASP A 294 7.08 27.97 -4.85
C ASP A 294 7.39 26.53 -5.25
N LEU A 295 6.72 26.01 -6.28
CA LEU A 295 7.00 24.65 -6.80
C LEU A 295 8.42 24.56 -7.40
N ILE A 296 8.88 25.59 -8.09
CA ILE A 296 10.26 25.66 -8.60
C ILE A 296 11.26 25.62 -7.45
N LYS A 297 11.02 26.39 -6.38
CA LYS A 297 11.85 26.41 -5.17
C LYS A 297 11.86 25.03 -4.50
N ARG A 298 10.71 24.36 -4.34
CA ARG A 298 10.61 23.01 -3.74
C ARG A 298 11.43 22.00 -4.53
N ARG A 299 11.24 21.93 -5.84
CA ARG A 299 12.03 21.06 -6.72
C ARG A 299 13.54 21.30 -6.55
N LYS A 300 13.95 22.55 -6.49
CA LYS A 300 15.37 22.90 -6.23
C LYS A 300 15.85 22.39 -4.88
N ILE A 301 15.06 22.50 -3.82
CA ILE A 301 15.41 22.02 -2.47
C ILE A 301 15.61 20.51 -2.45
N VAL A 302 14.72 19.75 -3.08
CA VAL A 302 14.86 18.28 -3.22
C VAL A 302 16.14 17.93 -3.99
N PHE A 303 16.40 18.64 -5.10
CA PHE A 303 17.61 18.46 -5.88
C PHE A 303 18.87 18.85 -5.11
N ASP A 304 18.84 19.95 -4.32
CA ASP A 304 19.98 20.38 -3.51
C ASP A 304 20.32 19.34 -2.43
N THR A 305 19.32 18.64 -1.85
CA THR A 305 19.57 17.51 -0.91
C THR A 305 20.27 16.36 -1.62
N TYR A 306 19.85 16.00 -2.83
CA TYR A 306 20.52 14.98 -3.65
C TYR A 306 21.96 15.39 -3.94
N MET A 307 22.21 16.64 -4.37
CA MET A 307 23.54 17.14 -4.66
C MET A 307 24.42 17.13 -3.42
N TYR A 308 23.88 17.56 -2.25
CA TYR A 308 24.59 17.47 -0.98
C TYR A 308 25.05 16.02 -0.70
N ALA A 309 24.16 15.04 -0.85
CA ALA A 309 24.49 13.63 -0.64
C ALA A 309 25.63 13.19 -1.56
N LYS A 310 25.56 13.52 -2.86
CA LYS A 310 26.60 13.19 -3.86
C LYS A 310 27.94 13.84 -3.54
N GLU A 311 27.96 15.11 -3.17
CA GLU A 311 29.17 15.87 -2.80
C GLU A 311 29.84 15.31 -1.54
N HIS A 312 29.06 14.63 -0.67
CA HIS A 312 29.57 13.96 0.54
C HIS A 312 29.85 12.45 0.33
N GLY A 313 29.89 11.99 -0.92
CA GLY A 313 30.31 10.64 -1.29
C GLY A 313 29.22 9.58 -1.17
N ASP A 314 27.94 9.95 -1.03
CA ASP A 314 26.84 8.99 -1.04
C ASP A 314 26.47 8.60 -2.47
N ASP A 315 26.87 7.39 -2.89
CA ASP A 315 26.53 6.83 -4.20
C ASP A 315 25.21 6.05 -4.23
N LEU A 316 24.56 5.87 -3.07
CA LEU A 316 23.28 5.17 -2.93
C LEU A 316 22.09 6.14 -2.93
N VAL A 317 22.22 7.25 -3.64
CA VAL A 317 21.13 8.22 -3.83
C VAL A 317 20.84 8.46 -5.30
N SER A 318 19.57 8.68 -5.63
CA SER A 318 19.14 9.17 -6.93
C SER A 318 18.09 10.27 -6.79
N PHE A 319 17.90 11.03 -7.87
CA PHE A 319 16.89 12.09 -7.95
C PHE A 319 16.03 11.90 -9.19
N ILE A 320 14.73 11.92 -8.99
CA ILE A 320 13.71 11.90 -10.04
C ILE A 320 13.04 13.26 -10.09
N ASP A 321 13.16 13.92 -11.24
CA ASP A 321 12.46 15.17 -11.52
C ASP A 321 10.98 14.89 -11.81
N GLY A 322 10.12 15.11 -10.84
CA GLY A 322 8.69 14.87 -10.98
C GLY A 322 8.04 15.69 -12.10
N HIS A 323 8.56 16.90 -12.37
CA HIS A 323 8.11 17.70 -13.51
C HIS A 323 8.31 16.97 -14.85
N ALA A 324 9.39 16.21 -15.00
CA ALA A 324 9.64 15.44 -16.20
C ALA A 324 8.70 14.22 -16.34
N ILE A 325 8.13 13.73 -15.24
CA ILE A 325 7.17 12.62 -15.29
C ILE A 325 5.89 13.03 -16.04
N PHE A 326 5.32 14.18 -15.69
CA PHE A 326 4.09 14.71 -16.30
C PHE A 326 4.34 15.84 -17.29
N GLY A 327 5.60 16.10 -17.62
CA GLY A 327 5.98 17.11 -18.59
C GLY A 327 5.49 16.83 -20.01
N GLY A 328 5.33 17.89 -20.81
CA GLY A 328 4.97 17.79 -22.21
C GLY A 328 3.50 18.08 -22.53
N ARG A 329 3.13 17.84 -23.80
CA ARG A 329 1.82 18.24 -24.37
C ARG A 329 0.61 17.67 -23.64
N TYR A 330 0.72 16.48 -23.06
CA TYR A 330 -0.39 15.74 -22.47
C TYR A 330 -0.32 15.67 -20.94
N GLY A 331 0.45 16.55 -20.29
CA GLY A 331 0.61 16.52 -18.83
C GLY A 331 -0.70 16.59 -18.04
N ASN A 332 -1.68 17.33 -18.55
CA ASN A 332 -3.00 17.45 -17.94
C ASN A 332 -3.84 16.16 -17.99
N VAL A 333 -3.51 15.21 -18.87
CA VAL A 333 -4.22 13.90 -18.96
C VAL A 333 -3.90 13.00 -17.75
N TYR A 334 -2.78 13.24 -17.08
CA TYR A 334 -2.32 12.39 -15.98
C TYR A 334 -2.95 12.72 -14.63
N THR A 335 -3.72 13.78 -14.50
CA THR A 335 -4.32 14.20 -13.22
C THR A 335 -5.83 14.42 -13.33
N VAL A 336 -6.53 14.35 -12.18
CA VAL A 336 -7.98 14.63 -12.12
C VAL A 336 -8.28 16.10 -11.77
N ASP A 337 -7.35 16.77 -11.07
CA ASP A 337 -7.54 18.12 -10.49
C ASP A 337 -6.27 18.98 -10.55
N ASP A 338 -5.40 18.73 -11.53
CA ASP A 338 -4.10 19.39 -11.72
C ASP A 338 -3.05 19.04 -10.63
N ALA A 339 -3.38 18.13 -9.70
CA ALA A 339 -2.48 17.69 -8.63
C ALA A 339 -2.46 16.15 -8.48
N HIS A 340 -3.63 15.55 -8.26
CA HIS A 340 -3.73 14.12 -7.98
C HIS A 340 -3.74 13.30 -9.28
N PRO A 341 -2.84 12.31 -9.41
CA PRO A 341 -2.81 11.44 -10.56
C PRO A 341 -4.09 10.62 -10.69
N ASN A 342 -4.54 10.40 -11.92
CA ASN A 342 -5.43 9.31 -12.28
C ASN A 342 -4.62 8.03 -12.57
N ASP A 343 -5.28 6.94 -13.01
CA ASP A 343 -4.60 5.69 -13.30
C ASP A 343 -3.48 5.81 -14.36
N ALA A 344 -3.68 6.65 -15.38
CA ALA A 344 -2.63 6.90 -16.38
C ALA A 344 -1.43 7.64 -15.77
N GLY A 345 -1.70 8.57 -14.83
CA GLY A 345 -0.66 9.26 -14.08
C GLY A 345 0.11 8.30 -13.16
N PHE A 346 -0.58 7.45 -12.42
CA PHE A 346 0.06 6.45 -11.57
C PHE A 346 0.88 5.42 -12.37
N LEU A 347 0.37 4.96 -13.50
CA LEU A 347 1.12 4.09 -14.41
C LEU A 347 2.40 4.79 -14.91
N ARG A 348 2.30 6.08 -15.27
CA ARG A 348 3.46 6.87 -15.70
C ARG A 348 4.48 7.07 -14.56
N MET A 349 4.03 7.30 -13.33
CA MET A 349 4.90 7.37 -12.15
C MET A 349 5.58 6.02 -11.91
N ALA A 350 4.83 4.92 -11.97
CA ALA A 350 5.37 3.57 -11.81
C ALA A 350 6.44 3.25 -12.87
N ASP A 351 6.21 3.60 -14.12
CA ASP A 351 7.17 3.40 -15.22
C ASP A 351 8.52 4.13 -14.96
N VAL A 352 8.48 5.34 -14.40
CA VAL A 352 9.69 6.13 -14.15
C VAL A 352 10.35 5.76 -12.81
N ILE A 353 9.56 5.73 -11.73
CA ILE A 353 10.08 5.46 -10.38
C ILE A 353 10.49 3.99 -10.26
N GLY A 354 9.70 3.08 -10.85
CA GLY A 354 9.95 1.64 -10.81
C GLY A 354 11.28 1.23 -11.45
N ARG A 355 11.68 1.89 -12.54
CA ARG A 355 13.00 1.66 -13.14
C ARG A 355 14.15 2.00 -12.19
N GLU A 356 14.01 3.08 -11.44
CA GLU A 356 15.02 3.47 -10.46
C GLU A 356 15.02 2.54 -9.24
N VAL A 357 13.83 2.15 -8.77
CA VAL A 357 13.67 1.13 -7.72
C VAL A 357 14.33 -0.19 -8.15
N GLU A 358 14.10 -0.65 -9.37
CA GLU A 358 14.73 -1.88 -9.91
C GLU A 358 16.25 -1.80 -9.90
N ILE A 359 16.81 -0.66 -10.34
CA ILE A 359 18.26 -0.42 -10.34
C ILE A 359 18.81 -0.51 -8.91
N MET A 360 18.13 0.13 -7.95
CA MET A 360 18.56 0.15 -6.55
C MET A 360 18.43 -1.22 -5.86
N LEU A 361 17.34 -1.96 -6.11
CA LEU A 361 17.17 -3.33 -5.62
C LEU A 361 18.27 -4.27 -6.13
N LYS A 362 18.66 -4.16 -7.42
CA LYS A 362 19.75 -4.96 -7.98
C LYS A 362 21.14 -4.60 -7.43
N ARG A 363 21.33 -3.35 -6.97
CA ARG A 363 22.60 -2.93 -6.33
C ARG A 363 22.75 -3.52 -4.93
N THR A 364 21.66 -3.57 -4.14
CA THR A 364 21.69 -4.14 -2.79
C THR A 364 21.84 -5.66 -2.82
N ALA A 365 21.08 -6.36 -3.67
CA ALA A 365 21.18 -7.82 -3.81
C ALA A 365 22.58 -8.34 -4.21
N LYS A 366 23.41 -7.52 -4.86
CA LYS A 366 24.81 -7.88 -5.21
C LYS A 366 25.80 -7.71 -4.07
N LYS A 367 25.44 -6.99 -3.00
CA LYS A 367 26.32 -6.83 -1.82
C LYS A 367 26.19 -8.01 -0.84
N ASP A 368 25.08 -8.75 -0.90
CA ASP A 368 24.77 -9.88 0.00
C ASP A 368 25.26 -11.22 -0.56
N THR A 369 25.85 -11.23 -1.77
CA THR A 369 26.52 -12.39 -2.43
C THR A 369 28.03 -12.21 -2.44
#